data_40fa61cf6680ac8f2cd120e2c4c446bb
#
_entry.id   40fa61cf6680ac8f2cd120e2c4c446bb
#
_cell.length_a   1.000
_cell.length_b   1.000
_cell.length_c   1.000
_cell.angle_alpha   90.00
_cell.angle_beta   90.00
_cell.angle_gamma   90.00
#
_symmetry.space_group_name_H-M   'P 1'
#
loop_
_entity.id
_entity.type
_entity.pdbx_description
1 polymer ?
#
loop_
_entity_poly.entity_id
_entity_poly.type
_entity_poly.pdbx_seq_one_letter_code
_entity_poly.pdbx_strand_id
1 'polypeptide(L)'
;DNEVHIFDVMFQRFSDILQEYYTKEDEFILNLSSATPQIKSALFVINRLNGINVKAVQVSSPEHASNENIGHDNDENIDELIEVNEDNKVNFIDRTIEDNAEKFSQALLKNTARDFIEKFDYKAALDILDQLSDFPNLKSVREEIRDVVNCLSKQDVPKGLRHKKLKEEEQKILSAYLTIE
;
A
#
# COMPACT_ATOMS: atom_id res chain seq x y z
N ASP A 1 -2.75 -29.01 4.81
CA ASP A 1 -2.01 -28.39 3.70
C ASP A 1 -0.60 -27.98 4.19
N ASN A 2 0.44 -28.61 3.66
CA ASN A 2 1.82 -28.40 4.16
C ASN A 2 2.45 -27.09 3.70
N GLU A 3 1.74 -26.26 2.92
CA GLU A 3 2.26 -25.04 2.27
C GLU A 3 1.72 -23.72 2.85
N VAL A 4 0.87 -23.79 3.88
CA VAL A 4 0.28 -22.60 4.52
C VAL A 4 1.28 -21.64 5.16
N HIS A 5 2.54 -22.09 5.31
CA HIS A 5 3.64 -21.29 5.83
C HIS A 5 4.52 -20.67 4.73
N ILE A 6 4.18 -20.89 3.44
CA ILE A 6 4.91 -20.30 2.31
C ILE A 6 4.13 -19.11 1.79
N PHE A 7 4.72 -17.91 1.90
CA PHE A 7 4.07 -16.66 1.52
C PHE A 7 3.62 -16.66 0.05
N ASP A 8 4.49 -16.99 -0.89
CA ASP A 8 4.20 -16.95 -2.33
C ASP A 8 3.05 -17.89 -2.72
N VAL A 9 3.01 -19.08 -2.09
CA VAL A 9 1.90 -20.02 -2.31
C VAL A 9 0.57 -19.44 -1.82
N MET A 10 0.58 -18.84 -0.64
CA MET A 10 -0.63 -18.22 -0.09
C MET A 10 -1.05 -16.98 -0.90
N PHE A 11 -0.09 -16.16 -1.30
CA PHE A 11 -0.36 -15.00 -2.15
C PHE A 11 -1.01 -15.39 -3.47
N GLN A 12 -0.46 -16.37 -4.18
CA GLN A 12 -1.03 -16.84 -5.45
C GLN A 12 -2.43 -17.42 -5.25
N ARG A 13 -2.59 -18.31 -4.27
CA ARG A 13 -3.86 -18.99 -3.99
C ARG A 13 -4.98 -18.01 -3.63
N PHE A 14 -4.73 -17.02 -2.77
CA PHE A 14 -5.72 -16.01 -2.43
C PHE A 14 -5.97 -15.01 -3.56
N SER A 15 -4.97 -14.71 -4.38
CA SER A 15 -5.15 -13.90 -5.58
C SER A 15 -6.10 -14.60 -6.57
N ASP A 16 -5.92 -15.90 -6.79
CA ASP A 16 -6.77 -16.69 -7.68
C ASP A 16 -8.22 -16.75 -7.16
N ILE A 17 -8.40 -17.00 -5.86
CA ILE A 17 -9.72 -17.02 -5.21
C ILE A 17 -10.40 -15.66 -5.38
N LEU A 18 -9.71 -14.56 -5.11
CA LEU A 18 -10.30 -13.25 -5.25
C LEU A 18 -10.66 -12.92 -6.70
N GLN A 19 -9.82 -13.31 -7.66
CA GLN A 19 -10.15 -13.14 -9.09
C GLN A 19 -11.37 -13.95 -9.52
N GLU A 20 -11.54 -15.15 -8.98
CA GLU A 20 -12.68 -16.02 -9.30
C GLU A 20 -14.00 -15.49 -8.74
N TYR A 21 -13.97 -14.99 -7.49
CA TYR A 21 -15.20 -14.61 -6.77
C TYR A 21 -15.49 -13.10 -6.78
N TYR A 22 -14.53 -12.27 -7.17
CA TYR A 22 -14.72 -10.82 -7.13
C TYR A 22 -15.71 -10.34 -8.17
N THR A 23 -16.73 -9.61 -7.72
CA THR A 23 -17.61 -8.82 -8.57
C THR A 23 -17.51 -7.35 -8.20
N LYS A 24 -17.77 -6.43 -9.13
CA LYS A 24 -17.74 -4.97 -8.84
C LYS A 24 -18.87 -4.54 -7.90
N GLU A 25 -19.88 -5.37 -7.73
CA GLU A 25 -21.07 -5.11 -6.92
C GLU A 25 -20.89 -5.57 -5.47
N ASP A 26 -19.89 -6.42 -5.21
CA ASP A 26 -19.62 -6.99 -3.89
C ASP A 26 -18.54 -6.21 -3.16
N GLU A 27 -18.68 -6.10 -1.84
CA GLU A 27 -17.64 -5.63 -0.95
C GLU A 27 -16.96 -6.84 -0.30
N PHE A 28 -15.66 -6.99 -0.54
CA PHE A 28 -14.88 -8.06 0.09
C PHE A 28 -14.23 -7.56 1.37
N ILE A 29 -14.39 -8.31 2.45
CA ILE A 29 -13.77 -8.03 3.73
C ILE A 29 -12.77 -9.14 4.04
N LEU A 30 -11.49 -8.78 4.14
CA LEU A 30 -10.42 -9.69 4.52
C LEU A 30 -10.16 -9.59 6.03
N ASN A 31 -10.46 -10.66 6.74
CA ASN A 31 -10.16 -10.71 8.18
C ASN A 31 -8.70 -11.11 8.40
N LEU A 32 -7.90 -10.19 8.92
CA LEU A 32 -6.48 -10.37 9.23
C LEU A 32 -6.22 -10.79 10.68
N SER A 33 -7.26 -11.03 11.48
CA SER A 33 -7.12 -11.29 12.91
C SER A 33 -6.56 -12.69 13.20
N SER A 34 -7.04 -13.69 12.46
CA SER A 34 -6.75 -15.09 12.73
C SER A 34 -6.31 -15.81 11.48
N ALA A 35 -5.05 -16.18 11.42
CA ALA A 35 -4.44 -17.05 10.41
C ALA A 35 -2.94 -17.16 10.69
N THR A 36 -2.22 -17.98 9.90
CA THR A 36 -0.76 -17.98 9.94
C THR A 36 -0.20 -16.62 9.52
N PRO A 37 0.99 -16.23 9.97
CA PRO A 37 1.61 -14.97 9.56
C PRO A 37 1.69 -14.81 8.04
N GLN A 38 1.95 -15.89 7.31
CA GLN A 38 2.07 -15.89 5.85
C GLN A 38 0.73 -15.60 5.17
N ILE A 39 -0.36 -16.19 5.66
CA ILE A 39 -1.71 -15.92 5.16
C ILE A 39 -2.07 -14.45 5.40
N LYS A 40 -1.87 -13.95 6.62
CA LYS A 40 -2.14 -12.54 6.94
C LYS A 40 -1.34 -11.58 6.05
N SER A 41 -0.06 -11.87 5.87
CA SER A 41 0.81 -11.06 5.02
C SER A 41 0.38 -11.11 3.55
N ALA A 42 0.01 -12.28 3.04
CA ALA A 42 -0.49 -12.43 1.66
C ALA A 42 -1.77 -11.62 1.43
N LEU A 43 -2.76 -11.78 2.30
CA LEU A 43 -4.03 -11.03 2.23
C LEU A 43 -3.81 -9.52 2.35
N PHE A 44 -2.92 -9.08 3.25
CA PHE A 44 -2.55 -7.68 3.38
C PHE A 44 -1.94 -7.12 2.08
N VAL A 45 -0.99 -7.82 1.48
CA VAL A 45 -0.34 -7.40 0.24
C VAL A 45 -1.34 -7.39 -0.93
N ILE A 46 -2.19 -8.41 -1.05
CA ILE A 46 -3.24 -8.49 -2.07
C ILE A 46 -4.18 -7.28 -1.99
N ASN A 47 -4.62 -6.93 -0.79
CA ASN A 47 -5.45 -5.75 -0.56
C ASN A 47 -4.83 -4.47 -1.13
N ARG A 48 -3.48 -4.39 -1.17
CA ARG A 48 -2.77 -3.18 -1.60
C ARG A 48 -2.36 -3.17 -3.07
N LEU A 49 -2.17 -4.33 -3.68
CA LEU A 49 -1.64 -4.43 -5.03
C LEU A 49 -2.71 -4.59 -6.11
N ASN A 50 -3.84 -5.22 -5.79
CA ASN A 50 -4.75 -5.70 -6.82
C ASN A 50 -5.79 -4.69 -7.33
N GLY A 51 -5.85 -3.46 -6.79
CA GLY A 51 -6.81 -2.43 -7.24
C GLY A 51 -8.30 -2.86 -7.08
N ILE A 52 -8.56 -3.91 -6.32
CA ILE A 52 -9.88 -4.46 -6.03
C ILE A 52 -10.43 -3.72 -4.81
N ASN A 53 -11.74 -3.46 -4.78
CA ASN A 53 -12.39 -2.85 -3.62
C ASN A 53 -12.52 -3.89 -2.49
N VAL A 54 -11.45 -4.03 -1.73
CA VAL A 54 -11.33 -5.00 -0.63
C VAL A 54 -10.95 -4.24 0.63
N LYS A 55 -11.69 -4.44 1.70
CA LYS A 55 -11.34 -3.93 3.03
C LYS A 55 -10.57 -4.97 3.82
N ALA A 56 -9.49 -4.57 4.46
CA ALA A 56 -8.78 -5.40 5.42
C ALA A 56 -9.15 -4.99 6.84
N VAL A 57 -9.57 -5.94 7.65
CA VAL A 57 -10.00 -5.70 9.03
C VAL A 57 -9.22 -6.56 10.01
N GLN A 58 -8.98 -6.00 11.17
CA GLN A 58 -8.43 -6.69 12.33
C GLN A 58 -9.40 -6.53 13.50
N VAL A 59 -9.56 -7.57 14.29
CA VAL A 59 -10.31 -7.51 15.54
C VAL A 59 -9.32 -7.56 16.69
N SER A 60 -9.29 -6.53 17.53
CA SER A 60 -8.42 -6.51 18.68
C SER A 60 -8.90 -7.53 19.73
N SER A 61 -7.94 -8.12 20.47
CA SER A 61 -8.27 -9.01 21.60
C SER A 61 -9.08 -8.25 22.65
N PRO A 62 -10.03 -8.92 23.35
CA PRO A 62 -10.71 -8.32 24.49
C PRO A 62 -9.69 -7.91 25.56
N GLU A 63 -9.96 -6.84 26.32
CA GLU A 63 -9.06 -6.35 27.37
C GLU A 63 -8.78 -7.43 28.47
N HIS A 64 -9.66 -8.41 28.59
CA HIS A 64 -9.54 -9.53 29.53
C HIS A 64 -9.50 -10.88 28.81
N ALA A 65 -8.82 -10.94 27.67
CA ALA A 65 -8.66 -12.21 26.98
C ALA A 65 -7.88 -13.19 27.85
N SER A 66 -8.57 -14.18 28.31
CA SER A 66 -8.01 -15.35 28.99
C SER A 66 -7.10 -16.21 28.10
N ASN A 67 -6.72 -15.71 26.95
CA ASN A 67 -5.98 -16.45 25.92
C ASN A 67 -4.47 -16.57 26.19
N GLU A 68 -3.96 -16.02 27.28
CA GLU A 68 -2.52 -16.10 27.55
C GLU A 68 -2.05 -17.50 27.97
N ASN A 69 -2.94 -18.42 28.34
CA ASN A 69 -2.55 -19.74 28.85
C ASN A 69 -3.49 -20.91 28.51
N ILE A 70 -4.45 -20.75 27.65
CA ILE A 70 -5.28 -21.89 27.23
C ILE A 70 -4.60 -22.51 26.01
N GLY A 71 -3.96 -23.66 26.21
CA GLY A 71 -3.56 -24.53 25.10
C GLY A 71 -4.82 -24.83 24.29
N HIS A 72 -4.79 -24.55 22.99
CA HIS A 72 -5.88 -24.93 22.10
C HIS A 72 -6.01 -26.45 22.13
N ASP A 73 -6.96 -26.94 22.92
CA ASP A 73 -7.37 -28.34 22.88
C ASP A 73 -8.39 -28.48 21.75
N ASN A 74 -8.13 -29.38 20.81
CA ASN A 74 -9.04 -29.62 19.69
C ASN A 74 -10.37 -30.28 20.12
N ASP A 75 -10.50 -30.63 21.39
CA ASP A 75 -11.69 -31.23 21.99
C ASP A 75 -12.64 -30.21 22.63
N GLU A 76 -12.40 -28.91 22.46
CA GLU A 76 -13.31 -27.89 22.97
C GLU A 76 -14.67 -27.93 22.24
N ASN A 77 -15.73 -27.85 23.04
CA ASN A 77 -17.10 -27.81 22.52
C ASN A 77 -17.36 -26.43 21.91
N ILE A 78 -17.45 -26.37 20.57
CA ILE A 78 -17.64 -25.11 19.82
C ILE A 78 -18.95 -24.42 20.25
N ASP A 79 -20.01 -25.17 20.57
CA ASP A 79 -21.29 -24.60 20.97
C ASP A 79 -21.19 -23.88 22.31
N GLU A 80 -20.43 -24.43 23.28
CA GLU A 80 -20.14 -23.77 24.55
C GLU A 80 -19.28 -22.50 24.35
N LEU A 81 -18.30 -22.55 23.44
CA LEU A 81 -17.49 -21.38 23.12
C LEU A 81 -18.33 -20.26 22.49
N ILE A 82 -19.30 -20.59 21.65
CA ILE A 82 -20.23 -19.63 21.05
C ILE A 82 -21.13 -19.00 22.11
N GLU A 83 -21.63 -19.78 23.07
CA GLU A 83 -22.51 -19.30 24.15
C GLU A 83 -21.79 -18.34 25.11
N VAL A 84 -20.54 -18.61 25.42
CA VAL A 84 -19.76 -17.77 26.34
C VAL A 84 -19.08 -16.59 25.68
N ASN A 85 -19.07 -16.54 24.35
CA ASN A 85 -18.41 -15.48 23.60
C ASN A 85 -19.09 -14.13 23.84
N GLU A 86 -18.32 -13.17 24.36
CA GLU A 86 -18.82 -11.84 24.65
C GLU A 86 -19.28 -11.07 23.42
N ASP A 87 -18.75 -11.39 22.25
CA ASP A 87 -19.13 -10.77 20.98
C ASP A 87 -20.52 -11.20 20.50
N ASN A 88 -21.09 -12.29 21.07
CA ASN A 88 -22.45 -12.74 20.77
C ASN A 88 -23.51 -12.13 21.71
N LYS A 89 -23.10 -11.29 22.67
CA LYS A 89 -24.02 -10.63 23.60
C LYS A 89 -24.68 -9.41 22.96
N VAL A 90 -25.87 -9.06 23.41
CA VAL A 90 -26.63 -7.88 22.93
C VAL A 90 -25.83 -6.57 23.09
N ASN A 91 -24.95 -6.50 24.05
CA ASN A 91 -24.12 -5.33 24.33
C ASN A 91 -22.65 -5.55 23.96
N PHE A 92 -22.38 -6.23 22.85
CA PHE A 92 -21.01 -6.41 22.39
C PHE A 92 -20.36 -5.06 22.06
N ILE A 93 -19.06 -4.98 22.25
CA ILE A 93 -18.25 -3.83 21.86
C ILE A 93 -17.58 -4.17 20.53
N ASP A 94 -17.89 -3.41 19.49
CA ASP A 94 -17.20 -3.57 18.21
C ASP A 94 -15.72 -3.22 18.37
N ARG A 95 -14.87 -4.22 18.16
CA ARG A 95 -13.41 -4.13 18.26
C ARG A 95 -12.74 -4.22 16.88
N THR A 96 -13.55 -4.12 15.85
CA THR A 96 -13.07 -4.16 14.47
C THR A 96 -12.30 -2.88 14.12
N ILE A 97 -11.10 -3.05 13.62
CA ILE A 97 -10.24 -1.97 13.15
C ILE A 97 -9.99 -2.20 11.66
N GLU A 98 -10.35 -1.24 10.83
CA GLU A 98 -9.98 -1.25 9.42
C GLU A 98 -8.51 -0.85 9.27
N ASP A 99 -7.71 -1.73 8.67
CA ASP A 99 -6.30 -1.47 8.39
C ASP A 99 -6.11 -1.00 6.96
N ASN A 100 -6.04 0.30 6.79
CA ASN A 100 -5.84 0.94 5.50
C ASN A 100 -4.37 0.96 5.06
N ALA A 101 -3.43 0.51 5.88
CA ALA A 101 -1.98 0.48 5.62
C ALA A 101 -1.46 1.70 4.84
N GLU A 102 -1.98 2.88 5.14
CA GLU A 102 -1.74 4.09 4.37
C GLU A 102 -0.24 4.43 4.31
N LYS A 103 0.46 4.31 5.44
CA LYS A 103 1.91 4.55 5.50
C LYS A 103 2.71 3.64 4.57
N PHE A 104 2.30 2.39 4.46
CA PHE A 104 2.92 1.43 3.54
C PHE A 104 2.66 1.82 2.08
N SER A 105 1.42 2.15 1.72
CA SER A 105 1.06 2.61 0.38
C SER A 105 1.81 3.89 0.00
N GLN A 106 1.90 4.85 0.91
CA GLN A 106 2.66 6.08 0.71
C GLN A 106 4.17 5.80 0.51
N ALA A 107 4.74 4.84 1.23
CA ALA A 107 6.14 4.45 1.05
C ALA A 107 6.39 3.81 -0.34
N LEU A 108 5.48 2.97 -0.82
CA LEU A 108 5.56 2.39 -2.18
C LEU A 108 5.47 3.49 -3.25
N LEU A 109 4.48 4.38 -3.17
CA LEU A 109 4.33 5.50 -4.12
C LEU A 109 5.56 6.40 -4.12
N LYS A 110 6.12 6.71 -2.96
CA LYS A 110 7.35 7.50 -2.84
C LYS A 110 8.54 6.83 -3.54
N ASN A 111 8.71 5.53 -3.38
CA ASN A 111 9.78 4.79 -4.06
C ASN A 111 9.53 4.78 -5.58
N THR A 112 8.30 4.53 -6.03
CA THR A 112 7.92 4.57 -7.45
C THR A 112 8.19 5.94 -8.07
N ALA A 113 7.81 7.04 -7.38
CA ALA A 113 8.11 8.39 -7.86
C ALA A 113 9.62 8.63 -8.01
N ARG A 114 10.42 8.16 -7.05
CA ARG A 114 11.89 8.24 -7.13
C ARG A 114 12.43 7.49 -8.34
N ASP A 115 11.96 6.26 -8.57
CA ASP A 115 12.41 5.44 -9.69
C ASP A 115 12.11 6.11 -11.05
N PHE A 116 10.97 6.79 -11.18
CA PHE A 116 10.66 7.57 -12.36
C PHE A 116 11.57 8.80 -12.50
N ILE A 117 11.85 9.51 -11.42
CA ILE A 117 12.80 10.65 -11.45
C ILE A 117 14.19 10.19 -11.87
N GLU A 118 14.68 9.06 -11.35
CA GLU A 118 16.00 8.49 -11.71
C GLU A 118 16.08 8.05 -13.17
N LYS A 119 14.93 7.68 -13.77
CA LYS A 119 14.80 7.34 -15.19
C LYS A 119 14.47 8.55 -16.09
N PHE A 120 14.44 9.75 -15.51
CA PHE A 120 14.09 10.99 -16.20
C PHE A 120 12.64 11.05 -16.72
N ASP A 121 11.76 10.15 -16.28
CA ASP A 121 10.33 10.20 -16.57
C ASP A 121 9.59 11.10 -15.56
N TYR A 122 9.82 12.41 -15.72
CA TYR A 122 9.28 13.41 -14.78
C TYR A 122 7.76 13.52 -14.85
N LYS A 123 7.15 13.18 -16.00
CA LYS A 123 5.70 13.21 -16.14
C LYS A 123 5.06 12.11 -15.30
N ALA A 124 5.52 10.86 -15.45
CA ALA A 124 5.05 9.75 -14.61
C ALA A 124 5.36 9.99 -13.13
N ALA A 125 6.55 10.55 -12.82
CA ALA A 125 6.88 10.92 -11.45
C ALA A 125 5.88 11.93 -10.86
N LEU A 126 5.47 12.96 -11.63
CA LEU A 126 4.50 13.95 -11.19
C LEU A 126 3.13 13.33 -10.92
N ASP A 127 2.66 12.44 -11.79
CA ASP A 127 1.38 11.73 -11.63
C ASP A 127 1.36 10.87 -10.35
N ILE A 128 2.50 10.26 -9.98
CA ILE A 128 2.64 9.53 -8.71
C ILE A 128 2.75 10.48 -7.52
N LEU A 129 3.53 11.58 -7.65
CA LEU A 129 3.65 12.57 -6.57
C LEU A 129 2.31 13.22 -6.22
N ASP A 130 1.39 13.38 -7.19
CA ASP A 130 0.07 13.93 -6.96
C ASP A 130 -0.87 12.99 -6.17
N GLN A 131 -0.56 11.69 -6.11
CA GLN A 131 -1.27 10.71 -5.30
C GLN A 131 -0.73 10.61 -3.85
N LEU A 132 0.45 11.17 -3.58
CA LEU A 132 1.03 11.14 -2.24
C LEU A 132 0.27 12.07 -1.31
N SER A 133 0.07 11.63 -0.07
CA SER A 133 -0.36 12.47 1.02
C SER A 133 0.85 13.18 1.66
N ASP A 134 0.64 13.83 2.76
CA ASP A 134 1.58 14.75 3.39
C ASP A 134 2.89 14.07 3.82
N PHE A 135 4.03 14.54 3.25
CA PHE A 135 5.36 14.28 3.78
C PHE A 135 6.23 15.55 3.67
N PRO A 136 7.32 15.64 4.46
CA PRO A 136 8.17 16.82 4.44
C PRO A 136 8.66 17.20 3.02
N ASN A 137 8.44 18.46 2.64
CA ASN A 137 8.84 19.03 1.35
C ASN A 137 8.08 18.51 0.11
N LEU A 138 7.00 17.72 0.25
CA LEU A 138 6.23 17.20 -0.88
C LEU A 138 5.80 18.32 -1.85
N LYS A 139 5.30 19.43 -1.31
CA LYS A 139 4.86 20.58 -2.11
C LYS A 139 6.01 21.17 -2.95
N SER A 140 7.17 21.35 -2.35
CA SER A 140 8.37 21.86 -3.04
C SER A 140 8.81 20.91 -4.16
N VAL A 141 8.86 19.61 -3.86
CA VAL A 141 9.24 18.58 -4.85
C VAL A 141 8.26 18.55 -6.02
N ARG A 142 6.94 18.60 -5.76
CA ARG A 142 5.93 18.68 -6.81
C ARG A 142 6.09 19.92 -7.69
N GLU A 143 6.34 21.08 -7.08
CA GLU A 143 6.53 22.32 -7.81
C GLU A 143 7.78 22.27 -8.70
N GLU A 144 8.88 21.72 -8.19
CA GLU A 144 10.11 21.55 -8.95
C GLU A 144 9.94 20.59 -10.13
N ILE A 145 9.35 19.41 -9.90
CA ILE A 145 9.10 18.42 -10.97
C ILE A 145 8.12 18.98 -12.00
N ARG A 146 7.06 19.69 -11.57
CA ARG A 146 6.12 20.35 -12.48
C ARG A 146 6.80 21.42 -13.34
N ASP A 147 7.73 22.19 -12.77
CA ASP A 147 8.52 23.16 -13.50
C ASP A 147 9.39 22.47 -14.57
N VAL A 148 10.03 21.35 -14.21
CA VAL A 148 10.80 20.53 -15.17
C VAL A 148 9.92 20.03 -16.32
N VAL A 149 8.78 19.42 -16.04
CA VAL A 149 7.83 18.92 -17.05
C VAL A 149 7.39 20.05 -17.99
N ASN A 150 7.06 21.22 -17.43
CA ASN A 150 6.65 22.38 -18.24
C ASN A 150 7.80 22.95 -19.09
N CYS A 151 9.01 22.92 -18.56
CA CYS A 151 10.18 23.40 -19.30
C CYS A 151 10.57 22.45 -20.43
N LEU A 152 10.53 21.13 -20.21
CA LEU A 152 10.80 20.13 -21.23
C LEU A 152 9.83 20.27 -22.40
N SER A 153 8.53 20.41 -22.13
CA SER A 153 7.52 20.59 -23.19
C SER A 153 7.68 21.89 -23.99
N LYS A 154 8.41 22.88 -23.46
CA LYS A 154 8.68 24.16 -24.09
C LYS A 154 10.12 24.32 -24.58
N GLN A 155 10.94 23.30 -24.41
CA GLN A 155 12.39 23.36 -24.66
C GLN A 155 13.08 24.51 -23.91
N ASP A 156 12.62 24.80 -22.68
CA ASP A 156 13.15 25.90 -21.84
C ASP A 156 13.89 25.36 -20.61
N VAL A 157 14.68 26.19 -19.98
CA VAL A 157 15.48 25.82 -18.81
C VAL A 157 14.67 25.95 -17.52
N PRO A 158 14.61 24.90 -16.69
CA PRO A 158 13.95 24.96 -15.38
C PRO A 158 14.48 26.09 -14.50
N LYS A 159 13.57 26.71 -13.73
CA LYS A 159 13.91 27.89 -12.88
C LYS A 159 15.07 27.63 -11.93
N GLY A 160 15.14 26.42 -11.35
CA GLY A 160 16.22 26.02 -10.46
C GLY A 160 17.61 26.04 -11.09
N LEU A 161 17.71 25.97 -12.43
CA LEU A 161 18.96 25.98 -13.18
C LEU A 161 19.29 27.32 -13.81
N ARG A 162 18.32 28.23 -13.99
CA ARG A 162 18.51 29.53 -14.69
C ARG A 162 19.57 30.43 -14.05
N HIS A 163 19.77 30.31 -12.76
CA HIS A 163 20.71 31.13 -12.01
C HIS A 163 22.02 30.41 -11.64
N LYS A 164 22.14 29.12 -11.98
CA LYS A 164 23.36 28.37 -11.74
C LYS A 164 24.35 28.62 -12.86
N LYS A 165 25.61 28.98 -12.51
CA LYS A 165 26.74 28.95 -13.45
C LYS A 165 27.07 27.47 -13.74
N LEU A 166 26.45 26.94 -14.79
CA LEU A 166 26.74 25.59 -15.27
C LEU A 166 28.12 25.58 -15.97
N LYS A 167 28.87 24.51 -15.77
CA LYS A 167 30.09 24.25 -16.52
C LYS A 167 29.76 24.03 -18.01
N GLU A 168 30.72 24.23 -18.88
CA GLU A 168 30.51 24.09 -20.34
C GLU A 168 29.95 22.71 -20.73
N GLU A 169 30.43 21.64 -20.07
CA GLU A 169 29.94 20.28 -20.27
C GLU A 169 28.48 20.11 -19.80
N GLU A 170 28.14 20.68 -18.66
CA GLU A 170 26.77 20.67 -18.11
C GLU A 170 25.80 21.43 -19.03
N GLN A 171 26.25 22.54 -19.62
CA GLN A 171 25.47 23.32 -20.59
C GLN A 171 25.22 22.52 -21.87
N LYS A 172 26.21 21.79 -22.39
CA LYS A 172 26.07 20.92 -23.55
C LYS A 172 25.09 19.77 -23.25
N ILE A 173 25.20 19.14 -22.09
CA ILE A 173 24.27 18.06 -21.68
C ILE A 173 22.86 18.63 -21.57
N LEU A 174 22.65 19.75 -20.89
CA LEU A 174 21.34 20.37 -20.77
C LEU A 174 20.74 20.75 -22.13
N SER A 175 21.55 21.33 -23.01
CA SER A 175 21.11 21.69 -24.35
C SER A 175 20.71 20.45 -25.18
N ALA A 176 21.52 19.38 -25.11
CA ALA A 176 21.21 18.13 -25.78
C ALA A 176 19.92 17.52 -25.24
N TYR A 177 19.73 17.52 -23.90
CA TYR A 177 18.53 16.98 -23.26
C TYR A 177 17.24 17.73 -23.62
N LEU A 178 17.32 19.06 -23.75
CA LEU A 178 16.18 19.89 -24.14
C LEU A 178 15.82 19.78 -25.64
N THR A 179 16.70 19.21 -26.45
CA THR A 179 16.47 19.02 -27.90
C THR A 179 16.07 17.60 -28.30
N ILE A 180 16.01 16.68 -27.32
CA ILE A 180 15.51 15.32 -27.57
C ILE A 180 13.97 15.37 -27.51
N GLU A 181 13.34 15.16 -28.67
CA GLU A 181 11.88 14.96 -28.78
C GLU A 181 11.47 13.53 -28.42
#